data_71a5d7904bd4a2f8cc302a314e8566ac
#
_entry.id   71a5d7904bd4a2f8cc302a314e8566ac
#
_cell.length_a   1.000
_cell.length_b   1.000
_cell.length_c   1.000
_cell.angle_alpha   90.00
_cell.angle_beta   90.00
_cell.angle_gamma   90.00
#
_symmetry.space_group_name_H-M   'P 1'
#
loop_
_entity.id
_entity.type
_entity.pdbx_description
1 polymer ?
#
loop_
_entity_poly.entity_id
_entity_poly.type
_entity_poly.pdbx_seq_one_letter_code
_entity_poly.pdbx_strand_id
1 'polypeptide(L)'
;MNGTFASSSLRAAFSHCVQQVRSYDYHHYLCLLELPPSMRKAAFALRAFNVETSRAMDVASDPRIGLMRLVWWQEAIDKIYAGKKIEHPIAQALSSVVSENKISKLWMKRSVEARINDARWEDTDIPGTIDELEKYAEDTASTLIYMTLQAGGIRSTVADHAASHIGKAGGLLLLLKALPYHATRNRHSSYIPVKVAENHGLLAKQGGRFEIQLDSRESLCDAVFEMASVANAHLQKARDLVGTVPKEALPVLLQAVPAQVLLDSLRKVHFDVFDPRLQRGVLGVPPLWFQLRLKWSSWRGKY
;
A
#
# COMPACT_ATOMS: atom_id res chain seq x y z
N MET A 1 -4.13 -31.84 25.76
CA MET A 1 -4.37 -30.42 26.12
C MET A 1 -3.64 -29.41 25.24
N ASN A 2 -2.52 -29.71 24.57
CA ASN A 2 -1.76 -28.74 23.78
C ASN A 2 -2.45 -28.24 22.45
N GLY A 3 -3.34 -29.03 21.88
CA GLY A 3 -3.99 -28.65 20.60
C GLY A 3 -5.06 -27.55 20.74
N THR A 4 -5.79 -27.48 21.85
CA THR A 4 -6.83 -26.47 22.08
C THR A 4 -6.25 -25.09 22.40
N PHE A 5 -5.15 -25.00 23.12
CA PHE A 5 -4.44 -23.74 23.40
C PHE A 5 -3.78 -23.16 22.14
N ALA A 6 -3.15 -23.99 21.30
CA ALA A 6 -2.57 -23.56 20.04
C ALA A 6 -3.64 -23.03 19.06
N SER A 7 -4.81 -23.66 19.01
CA SER A 7 -5.94 -23.22 18.18
C SER A 7 -6.52 -21.88 18.68
N SER A 8 -6.62 -21.64 20.00
CA SER A 8 -7.13 -20.38 20.56
C SER A 8 -6.15 -19.22 20.32
N SER A 9 -4.84 -19.45 20.48
CA SER A 9 -3.79 -18.47 20.19
C SER A 9 -3.79 -18.06 18.72
N LEU A 10 -3.91 -19.00 17.79
CA LEU A 10 -3.95 -18.72 16.38
C LEU A 10 -5.22 -17.95 15.97
N ARG A 11 -6.38 -18.26 16.57
CA ARG A 11 -7.62 -17.50 16.38
C ARG A 11 -7.45 -16.05 16.84
N ALA A 12 -6.84 -15.83 18.01
CA ALA A 12 -6.54 -14.49 18.52
C ALA A 12 -5.59 -13.72 17.55
N ALA A 13 -4.57 -14.41 17.01
CA ALA A 13 -3.66 -13.83 16.02
C ALA A 13 -4.37 -13.35 14.75
N PHE A 14 -5.30 -14.15 14.19
CA PHE A 14 -6.10 -13.70 13.03
C PHE A 14 -7.09 -12.59 13.38
N SER A 15 -7.72 -12.62 14.56
CA SER A 15 -8.56 -11.52 15.03
C SER A 15 -7.77 -10.22 15.14
N HIS A 16 -6.54 -10.29 15.63
CA HIS A 16 -5.63 -9.15 15.67
C HIS A 16 -5.34 -8.61 14.26
N CYS A 17 -5.04 -9.48 13.29
CA CYS A 17 -4.82 -9.07 11.90
C CYS A 17 -6.04 -8.31 11.32
N VAL A 18 -7.25 -8.84 11.50
CA VAL A 18 -8.48 -8.20 11.05
C VAL A 18 -8.66 -6.82 11.69
N GLN A 19 -8.43 -6.72 13.01
CA GLN A 19 -8.55 -5.45 13.74
C GLN A 19 -7.52 -4.42 13.28
N GLN A 20 -6.26 -4.83 13.05
CA GLN A 20 -5.21 -3.95 12.52
C GLN A 20 -5.61 -3.37 11.16
N VAL A 21 -6.04 -4.22 10.23
CA VAL A 21 -6.47 -3.76 8.90
C VAL A 21 -7.69 -2.85 9.00
N ARG A 22 -8.69 -3.21 9.82
CA ARG A 22 -9.89 -2.40 10.02
C ARG A 22 -9.57 -1.01 10.57
N SER A 23 -8.63 -0.91 11.52
CA SER A 23 -8.30 0.34 12.20
C SER A 23 -7.42 1.26 11.36
N TYR A 24 -6.51 0.71 10.57
CA TYR A 24 -5.44 1.48 9.92
C TYR A 24 -5.47 1.46 8.40
N ASP A 25 -6.27 0.58 7.80
CA ASP A 25 -6.39 0.43 6.34
C ASP A 25 -7.83 0.09 5.95
N TYR A 26 -8.78 0.93 6.38
CA TYR A 26 -10.22 0.65 6.30
C TYR A 26 -10.73 0.45 4.87
N HIS A 27 -10.23 1.19 3.90
CA HIS A 27 -10.63 1.03 2.50
C HIS A 27 -10.25 -0.34 1.94
N HIS A 28 -9.06 -0.84 2.26
CA HIS A 28 -8.68 -2.21 1.88
C HIS A 28 -9.37 -3.28 2.76
N TYR A 29 -9.66 -2.98 4.04
CA TYR A 29 -10.51 -3.86 4.86
C TYR A 29 -11.80 -4.19 4.13
N LEU A 30 -12.47 -3.19 3.55
CA LEU A 30 -13.69 -3.39 2.78
C LEU A 30 -13.44 -4.21 1.51
N CYS A 31 -12.35 -3.99 0.80
CA CYS A 31 -11.97 -4.80 -0.37
C CYS A 31 -11.76 -6.27 0.01
N LEU A 32 -11.10 -6.55 1.14
CA LEU A 32 -10.86 -7.92 1.58
C LEU A 32 -12.13 -8.66 1.97
N LEU A 33 -13.22 -7.96 2.33
CA LEU A 33 -14.51 -8.57 2.57
C LEU A 33 -15.20 -9.06 1.27
N GLU A 34 -14.79 -8.55 0.11
CA GLU A 34 -15.29 -9.03 -1.20
C GLU A 34 -14.59 -10.32 -1.67
N LEU A 35 -13.45 -10.68 -1.06
CA LEU A 35 -12.77 -11.93 -1.39
C LEU A 35 -13.60 -13.16 -1.01
N PRO A 36 -13.45 -14.28 -1.73
CA PRO A 36 -13.99 -15.56 -1.31
C PRO A 36 -13.55 -15.91 0.13
N PRO A 37 -14.42 -16.54 0.95
CA PRO A 37 -14.11 -16.87 2.34
C PRO A 37 -12.80 -17.63 2.53
N SER A 38 -12.42 -18.51 1.60
CA SER A 38 -11.18 -19.29 1.59
C SER A 38 -9.93 -18.43 1.52
N MET A 39 -10.00 -17.27 0.88
CA MET A 39 -8.86 -16.36 0.71
C MET A 39 -8.72 -15.32 1.84
N ARG A 40 -9.82 -15.01 2.54
CA ARG A 40 -9.86 -13.88 3.49
C ARG A 40 -8.83 -13.98 4.59
N LYS A 41 -8.65 -15.19 5.16
CA LYS A 41 -7.71 -15.46 6.25
C LYS A 41 -6.28 -15.05 5.86
N ALA A 42 -5.82 -15.50 4.69
CA ALA A 42 -4.51 -15.19 4.17
C ALA A 42 -4.38 -13.70 3.80
N ALA A 43 -5.37 -13.14 3.12
CA ALA A 43 -5.37 -11.75 2.71
C ALA A 43 -5.33 -10.78 3.90
N PHE A 44 -6.06 -11.05 5.00
CA PHE A 44 -5.98 -10.25 6.23
C PHE A 44 -4.62 -10.34 6.91
N ALA A 45 -4.00 -11.52 6.97
CA ALA A 45 -2.66 -11.66 7.54
C ALA A 45 -1.60 -10.89 6.71
N LEU A 46 -1.63 -11.02 5.38
CA LEU A 46 -0.76 -10.30 4.46
C LEU A 46 -0.96 -8.77 4.54
N ARG A 47 -2.21 -8.32 4.63
CA ARG A 47 -2.50 -6.89 4.73
C ARG A 47 -2.13 -6.34 6.11
N ALA A 48 -2.31 -7.10 7.20
CA ALA A 48 -1.86 -6.71 8.53
C ALA A 48 -0.33 -6.56 8.58
N PHE A 49 0.41 -7.46 7.94
CA PHE A 49 1.85 -7.33 7.75
C PHE A 49 2.22 -6.03 7.02
N ASN A 50 1.49 -5.70 5.94
CA ASN A 50 1.69 -4.43 5.24
C ASN A 50 1.43 -3.22 6.14
N VAL A 51 0.34 -3.22 6.91
CA VAL A 51 0.01 -2.14 7.87
C VAL A 51 1.11 -1.99 8.92
N GLU A 52 1.58 -3.10 9.50
CA GLU A 52 2.62 -3.09 10.53
C GLU A 52 3.94 -2.50 10.00
N THR A 53 4.38 -2.95 8.81
CA THR A 53 5.64 -2.51 8.22
C THR A 53 5.57 -1.11 7.64
N SER A 54 4.45 -0.68 7.07
CA SER A 54 4.28 0.69 6.55
C SER A 54 4.27 1.74 7.66
N ARG A 55 3.80 1.38 8.87
CA ARG A 55 3.71 2.27 10.01
C ARG A 55 4.91 2.20 10.95
N ALA A 56 5.90 1.35 10.68
CA ALA A 56 7.02 1.10 11.58
C ALA A 56 7.77 2.39 11.97
N MET A 57 7.95 3.29 11.00
CA MET A 57 8.61 4.59 11.21
C MET A 57 7.69 5.60 11.90
N ASP A 58 6.38 5.56 11.66
CA ASP A 58 5.42 6.54 12.18
C ASP A 58 5.10 6.36 13.67
N VAL A 59 5.08 5.10 14.13
CA VAL A 59 4.78 4.76 15.53
C VAL A 59 6.00 4.77 16.43
N ALA A 60 7.18 4.96 15.88
CA ALA A 60 8.44 5.05 16.62
C ALA A 60 8.70 6.50 17.06
N SER A 61 9.06 6.68 18.32
CA SER A 61 9.51 7.97 18.85
C SER A 61 10.93 8.38 18.35
N ASP A 62 11.75 7.38 18.01
CA ASP A 62 13.09 7.53 17.43
C ASP A 62 13.14 6.79 16.09
N PRO A 63 13.63 7.42 15.00
CA PRO A 63 13.78 6.77 13.69
C PRO A 63 14.57 5.45 13.73
N ARG A 64 15.57 5.34 14.61
CA ARG A 64 16.35 4.11 14.80
C ARG A 64 15.47 2.94 15.27
N ILE A 65 14.51 3.21 16.17
CA ILE A 65 13.56 2.20 16.64
C ILE A 65 12.65 1.74 15.48
N GLY A 66 12.21 2.68 14.64
CA GLY A 66 11.43 2.35 13.43
C GLY A 66 12.21 1.45 12.48
N LEU A 67 13.46 1.81 12.19
CA LEU A 67 14.35 1.00 11.35
C LEU A 67 14.61 -0.39 11.97
N MET A 68 14.86 -0.48 13.27
CA MET A 68 15.03 -1.76 13.98
C MET A 68 13.80 -2.66 13.84
N ARG A 69 12.58 -2.11 13.87
CA ARG A 69 11.34 -2.88 13.63
C ARG A 69 11.29 -3.46 12.21
N LEU A 70 11.71 -2.69 11.21
CA LEU A 70 11.77 -3.16 9.83
C LEU A 70 12.82 -4.27 9.66
N VAL A 71 14.02 -4.09 10.24
CA VAL A 71 15.07 -5.12 10.25
C VAL A 71 14.59 -6.40 10.97
N TRP A 72 13.89 -6.25 12.10
CA TRP A 72 13.28 -7.40 12.78
C TRP A 72 12.32 -8.16 11.87
N TRP A 73 11.53 -7.47 11.03
CA TRP A 73 10.64 -8.13 10.06
C TRP A 73 11.40 -8.90 8.99
N GLN A 74 12.59 -8.46 8.53
CA GLN A 74 13.43 -9.25 7.63
C GLN A 74 13.82 -10.59 8.25
N GLU A 75 14.24 -10.59 9.52
CA GLU A 75 14.58 -11.82 10.26
C GLU A 75 13.33 -12.66 10.55
N ALA A 76 12.21 -12.03 10.91
CA ALA A 76 10.96 -12.73 11.18
C ALA A 76 10.47 -13.48 9.95
N ILE A 77 10.58 -12.91 8.74
CA ILE A 77 10.25 -13.60 7.49
C ILE A 77 11.11 -14.86 7.33
N ASP A 78 12.41 -14.79 7.58
CA ASP A 78 13.28 -15.98 7.51
C ASP A 78 12.86 -17.08 8.49
N LYS A 79 12.51 -16.70 9.72
CA LYS A 79 12.02 -17.60 10.76
C LYS A 79 10.66 -18.23 10.38
N ILE A 80 9.72 -17.43 9.81
CA ILE A 80 8.41 -17.90 9.33
C ILE A 80 8.61 -19.02 8.30
N TYR A 81 9.44 -18.79 7.27
CA TYR A 81 9.68 -19.78 6.21
C TYR A 81 10.53 -20.97 6.67
N ALA A 82 11.26 -20.83 7.77
CA ALA A 82 11.96 -21.95 8.42
C ALA A 82 11.05 -22.70 9.41
N GLY A 83 9.77 -22.36 9.54
CA GLY A 83 8.82 -23.00 10.47
C GLY A 83 9.13 -22.76 11.95
N LYS A 84 9.92 -21.70 12.27
CA LYS A 84 10.28 -21.36 13.66
C LYS A 84 9.16 -20.61 14.34
N LYS A 85 8.91 -20.91 15.62
CA LYS A 85 7.92 -20.18 16.43
C LYS A 85 8.37 -18.73 16.67
N ILE A 86 7.44 -17.81 16.50
CA ILE A 86 7.64 -16.37 16.75
C ILE A 86 6.48 -15.88 17.62
N GLU A 87 6.79 -15.19 18.71
CA GLU A 87 5.78 -14.64 19.62
C GLU A 87 5.34 -13.24 19.20
N HIS A 88 4.72 -13.16 18.01
CA HIS A 88 4.13 -11.95 17.47
C HIS A 88 2.84 -12.32 16.71
N PRO A 89 1.69 -11.68 16.98
CA PRO A 89 0.40 -12.11 16.42
C PRO A 89 0.39 -12.20 14.89
N ILE A 90 0.87 -11.15 14.21
CA ILE A 90 0.90 -11.12 12.74
C ILE A 90 1.87 -12.19 12.20
N ALA A 91 3.03 -12.39 12.85
CA ALA A 91 3.99 -13.41 12.41
C ALA A 91 3.43 -14.84 12.61
N GLN A 92 2.67 -15.09 13.67
CA GLN A 92 1.96 -16.36 13.88
C GLN A 92 0.89 -16.61 12.81
N ALA A 93 0.10 -15.60 12.48
CA ALA A 93 -0.88 -15.67 11.41
C ALA A 93 -0.22 -15.94 10.04
N LEU A 94 0.88 -15.23 9.72
CA LEU A 94 1.65 -15.44 8.50
C LEU A 94 2.28 -16.83 8.43
N SER A 95 2.81 -17.35 9.56
CA SER A 95 3.36 -18.71 9.62
C SER A 95 2.31 -19.76 9.24
N SER A 96 1.08 -19.65 9.77
CA SER A 96 -0.03 -20.51 9.35
C SER A 96 -0.37 -20.36 7.87
N VAL A 97 -0.43 -19.11 7.37
CA VAL A 97 -0.78 -18.83 5.97
C VAL A 97 0.28 -19.37 5.01
N VAL A 98 1.58 -19.20 5.32
CA VAL A 98 2.69 -19.68 4.49
C VAL A 98 2.77 -21.22 4.49
N SER A 99 2.42 -21.87 5.60
CA SER A 99 2.39 -23.35 5.65
C SER A 99 1.24 -23.96 4.84
N GLU A 100 0.13 -23.23 4.71
CA GLU A 100 -1.07 -23.66 3.95
C GLU A 100 -1.00 -23.28 2.46
N ASN A 101 -0.24 -22.23 2.11
CA ASN A 101 -0.24 -21.62 0.78
C ASN A 101 1.20 -21.39 0.26
N LYS A 102 1.40 -21.56 -1.05
CA LYS A 102 2.69 -21.31 -1.71
C LYS A 102 2.87 -19.80 -1.97
N ILE A 103 3.15 -19.02 -0.93
CA ILE A 103 3.42 -17.59 -1.02
C ILE A 103 4.93 -17.35 -1.18
N SER A 104 5.31 -16.41 -2.04
CA SER A 104 6.70 -16.09 -2.31
C SER A 104 7.35 -15.34 -1.13
N LYS A 105 8.41 -15.93 -0.56
CA LYS A 105 9.29 -15.29 0.41
C LYS A 105 9.92 -14.00 -0.15
N LEU A 106 10.26 -14.05 -1.45
CA LEU A 106 10.89 -12.91 -2.12
C LEU A 106 10.02 -11.66 -2.10
N TRP A 107 8.72 -11.79 -2.37
CA TRP A 107 7.80 -10.65 -2.33
C TRP A 107 7.68 -10.02 -0.94
N MET A 108 7.63 -10.85 0.11
CA MET A 108 7.65 -10.33 1.49
C MET A 108 8.94 -9.58 1.79
N LYS A 109 10.09 -10.14 1.43
CA LYS A 109 11.39 -9.49 1.66
C LYS A 109 11.53 -8.19 0.90
N ARG A 110 11.17 -8.15 -0.39
CA ARG A 110 11.19 -6.93 -1.22
C ARG A 110 10.36 -5.82 -0.59
N SER A 111 9.17 -6.15 -0.09
CA SER A 111 8.30 -5.15 0.55
C SER A 111 8.93 -4.53 1.82
N VAL A 112 9.64 -5.31 2.62
CA VAL A 112 10.35 -4.79 3.81
C VAL A 112 11.62 -4.03 3.41
N GLU A 113 12.38 -4.56 2.46
CA GLU A 113 13.63 -3.94 1.97
C GLU A 113 13.39 -2.57 1.36
N ALA A 114 12.32 -2.42 0.55
CA ALA A 114 11.94 -1.13 0.00
C ALA A 114 11.68 -0.09 1.11
N ARG A 115 11.03 -0.50 2.21
CA ARG A 115 10.77 0.37 3.37
C ARG A 115 12.02 0.67 4.19
N ILE A 116 12.95 -0.29 4.28
CA ILE A 116 14.26 -0.06 4.95
C ILE A 116 15.07 0.94 4.15
N ASN A 117 15.06 0.84 2.84
CA ASN A 117 15.77 1.78 1.98
C ASN A 117 15.16 3.18 2.10
N ASP A 118 13.82 3.29 2.04
CA ASP A 118 13.10 4.54 2.25
C ASP A 118 13.40 5.15 3.65
N ALA A 119 13.44 4.33 4.70
CA ALA A 119 13.73 4.76 6.07
C ALA A 119 15.20 5.19 6.30
N ARG A 120 16.11 4.80 5.42
CA ARG A 120 17.55 5.16 5.47
C ARG A 120 17.87 6.40 4.66
N TRP A 121 16.92 6.88 3.87
CA TRP A 121 17.14 8.12 3.13
C TRP A 121 17.43 9.25 4.11
N GLU A 122 18.53 9.91 3.88
CA GLU A 122 18.88 11.16 4.57
C GLU A 122 17.96 12.27 4.03
N ASP A 123 17.87 13.38 4.77
CA ASP A 123 17.01 14.52 4.41
C ASP A 123 17.31 15.13 3.02
N THR A 124 18.38 14.68 2.37
CA THR A 124 18.83 15.11 1.03
C THR A 124 18.44 14.14 -0.08
N ASP A 125 17.98 12.93 0.25
CA ASP A 125 17.69 11.87 -0.73
C ASP A 125 16.24 11.94 -1.18
N ILE A 126 15.92 12.94 -2.00
CA ILE A 126 14.61 13.07 -2.64
C ILE A 126 14.60 12.17 -3.88
N PRO A 127 13.52 11.38 -4.14
CA PRO A 127 13.40 10.61 -5.37
C PRO A 127 13.66 11.48 -6.59
N GLY A 128 14.52 11.02 -7.51
CA GLY A 128 14.88 11.78 -8.70
C GLY A 128 13.74 11.84 -9.71
N THR A 129 12.98 10.75 -9.84
CA THR A 129 11.98 10.55 -10.89
C THR A 129 10.71 9.87 -10.38
N ILE A 130 9.62 9.97 -11.16
CA ILE A 130 8.38 9.21 -10.89
C ILE A 130 8.63 7.70 -10.98
N ASP A 131 9.53 7.25 -11.87
CA ASP A 131 9.86 5.82 -12.03
C ASP A 131 10.42 5.19 -10.74
N GLU A 132 11.17 5.96 -9.94
CA GLU A 132 11.66 5.50 -8.62
C GLU A 132 10.50 5.31 -7.65
N LEU A 133 9.51 6.19 -7.64
CA LEU A 133 8.29 6.03 -6.86
C LEU A 133 7.41 4.88 -7.38
N GLU A 134 7.34 4.69 -8.70
CA GLU A 134 6.68 3.51 -9.27
C GLU A 134 7.34 2.21 -8.81
N LYS A 135 8.68 2.19 -8.75
CA LYS A 135 9.42 1.03 -8.24
C LYS A 135 9.13 0.79 -6.76
N TYR A 136 9.10 1.84 -5.95
CA TYR A 136 8.71 1.73 -4.54
C TYR A 136 7.27 1.20 -4.38
N ALA A 137 6.34 1.72 -5.18
CA ALA A 137 4.95 1.25 -5.20
C ALA A 137 4.84 -0.21 -5.68
N GLU A 138 5.63 -0.61 -6.68
CA GLU A 138 5.73 -2.00 -7.14
C GLU A 138 6.21 -2.91 -6.02
N ASP A 139 7.28 -2.52 -5.31
CA ASP A 139 7.89 -3.33 -4.27
C ASP A 139 7.03 -3.41 -2.99
N THR A 140 6.18 -2.43 -2.73
CA THR A 140 5.36 -2.36 -1.50
C THR A 140 3.89 -2.69 -1.71
N ALA A 141 3.25 -2.13 -2.73
CA ALA A 141 1.82 -2.31 -2.98
C ALA A 141 1.52 -3.46 -3.95
N SER A 142 2.24 -3.56 -5.09
CA SER A 142 1.98 -4.63 -6.07
C SER A 142 2.35 -6.00 -5.51
N THR A 143 3.47 -6.12 -4.77
CA THR A 143 3.88 -7.37 -4.12
C THR A 143 2.81 -7.94 -3.21
N LEU A 144 2.04 -7.08 -2.53
CA LEU A 144 0.94 -7.50 -1.66
C LEU A 144 -0.22 -8.12 -2.46
N ILE A 145 -0.52 -7.55 -3.64
CA ILE A 145 -1.55 -8.09 -4.53
C ILE A 145 -1.09 -9.44 -5.10
N TYR A 146 0.18 -9.56 -5.53
CA TYR A 146 0.77 -10.83 -5.97
C TYR A 146 0.67 -11.92 -4.91
N MET A 147 1.05 -11.63 -3.68
CA MET A 147 0.94 -12.58 -2.57
C MET A 147 -0.51 -12.99 -2.29
N THR A 148 -1.46 -12.07 -2.47
CA THR A 148 -2.88 -12.36 -2.32
C THR A 148 -3.40 -13.27 -3.45
N LEU A 149 -2.97 -13.05 -4.69
CA LEU A 149 -3.23 -13.97 -5.82
C LEU A 149 -2.65 -15.35 -5.54
N GLN A 150 -1.40 -15.43 -5.09
CA GLN A 150 -0.75 -16.70 -4.74
C GLN A 150 -1.48 -17.43 -3.61
N ALA A 151 -1.95 -16.71 -2.60
CA ALA A 151 -2.75 -17.29 -1.51
C ALA A 151 -4.10 -17.86 -2.00
N GLY A 152 -4.64 -17.30 -3.07
CA GLY A 152 -5.82 -17.83 -3.76
C GLY A 152 -5.52 -18.98 -4.74
N GLY A 153 -4.26 -19.41 -4.88
CA GLY A 153 -3.85 -20.41 -5.86
C GLY A 153 -3.88 -19.90 -7.31
N ILE A 154 -4.06 -18.60 -7.51
CA ILE A 154 -4.17 -17.98 -8.83
C ILE A 154 -2.77 -17.75 -9.40
N ARG A 155 -2.50 -18.41 -10.54
CA ARG A 155 -1.23 -18.29 -11.27
C ARG A 155 -1.54 -17.85 -12.69
N SER A 156 -1.44 -16.55 -12.93
CA SER A 156 -1.73 -15.93 -14.22
C SER A 156 -0.86 -14.70 -14.41
N THR A 157 -0.02 -14.74 -15.45
CA THR A 157 0.84 -13.59 -15.81
C THR A 157 0.01 -12.34 -16.11
N VAL A 158 -1.17 -12.50 -16.70
CA VAL A 158 -2.08 -11.38 -16.98
C VAL A 158 -2.65 -10.80 -15.69
N ALA A 159 -3.01 -11.64 -14.71
CA ALA A 159 -3.44 -11.16 -13.39
C ALA A 159 -2.29 -10.45 -12.64
N ASP A 160 -1.05 -10.96 -12.76
CA ASP A 160 0.12 -10.31 -12.19
C ASP A 160 0.41 -8.95 -12.86
N HIS A 161 0.25 -8.84 -14.20
CA HIS A 161 0.39 -7.56 -14.90
C HIS A 161 -0.68 -6.55 -14.45
N ALA A 162 -1.94 -6.98 -14.33
CA ALA A 162 -3.00 -6.12 -13.81
C ALA A 162 -2.71 -5.70 -12.36
N ALA A 163 -2.24 -6.62 -11.52
CA ALA A 163 -1.85 -6.36 -10.13
C ALA A 163 -0.69 -5.37 -10.01
N SER A 164 0.33 -5.47 -10.90
CA SER A 164 1.43 -4.50 -11.01
C SER A 164 0.89 -3.09 -11.23
N HIS A 165 0.08 -2.91 -12.26
CA HIS A 165 -0.49 -1.61 -12.58
C HIS A 165 -1.39 -1.06 -11.48
N ILE A 166 -2.22 -1.90 -10.85
CA ILE A 166 -3.09 -1.50 -9.73
C ILE A 166 -2.25 -1.08 -8.51
N GLY A 167 -1.20 -1.85 -8.20
CA GLY A 167 -0.32 -1.54 -7.07
C GLY A 167 0.47 -0.26 -7.28
N LYS A 168 1.02 -0.03 -8.48
CA LYS A 168 1.70 1.22 -8.83
C LYS A 168 0.76 2.41 -8.72
N ALA A 169 -0.43 2.34 -9.31
CA ALA A 169 -1.41 3.41 -9.23
C ALA A 169 -1.82 3.72 -7.79
N GLY A 170 -2.17 2.67 -7.03
CA GLY A 170 -2.57 2.81 -5.63
C GLY A 170 -1.45 3.35 -4.75
N GLY A 171 -0.22 2.87 -4.95
CA GLY A 171 0.97 3.32 -4.23
C GLY A 171 1.25 4.81 -4.47
N LEU A 172 1.33 5.23 -5.75
CA LEU A 172 1.54 6.64 -6.10
C LEU A 172 0.47 7.57 -5.51
N LEU A 173 -0.81 7.20 -5.62
CA LEU A 173 -1.91 8.00 -5.08
C LEU A 173 -1.89 8.09 -3.55
N LEU A 174 -1.50 7.01 -2.86
CA LEU A 174 -1.37 7.02 -1.40
C LEU A 174 -0.18 7.88 -0.94
N LEU A 175 0.93 7.90 -1.68
CA LEU A 175 2.05 8.82 -1.43
C LEU A 175 1.60 10.28 -1.55
N LEU A 176 0.86 10.63 -2.62
CA LEU A 176 0.27 11.96 -2.78
C LEU A 176 -0.66 12.34 -1.63
N LYS A 177 -1.53 11.42 -1.22
CA LYS A 177 -2.42 11.65 -0.06
C LYS A 177 -1.66 11.84 1.24
N ALA A 178 -0.48 11.27 1.38
CA ALA A 178 0.33 11.36 2.58
C ALA A 178 1.18 12.65 2.67
N LEU A 179 1.31 13.43 1.58
CA LEU A 179 2.12 14.66 1.55
C LEU A 179 1.81 15.63 2.71
N PRO A 180 0.55 15.97 3.05
CA PRO A 180 0.26 16.86 4.17
C PRO A 180 0.75 16.32 5.52
N TYR A 181 0.71 15.01 5.71
CA TYR A 181 1.17 14.35 6.92
C TYR A 181 2.70 14.44 7.07
N HIS A 182 3.43 14.23 5.98
CA HIS A 182 4.90 14.31 5.98
C HIS A 182 5.37 15.76 6.14
N ALA A 183 4.71 16.71 5.47
CA ALA A 183 5.00 18.14 5.58
C ALA A 183 4.89 18.67 7.01
N THR A 184 3.90 18.21 7.80
CA THR A 184 3.71 18.68 9.20
C THR A 184 4.73 18.11 10.18
N ARG A 185 5.46 17.06 9.82
CA ARG A 185 6.44 16.40 10.71
C ARG A 185 7.88 16.82 10.47
N ASN A 186 8.13 17.87 9.67
CA ASN A 186 9.47 18.25 9.23
C ASN A 186 10.30 17.07 8.69
N ARG A 187 9.65 16.03 8.23
CA ARG A 187 10.30 14.98 7.47
C ARG A 187 10.42 15.51 6.05
N HIS A 188 11.64 15.83 5.67
CA HIS A 188 12.00 16.43 4.38
C HIS A 188 11.73 15.53 3.17
N SER A 189 11.27 14.33 3.38
CA SER A 189 10.84 13.42 2.32
C SER A 189 9.47 13.84 1.78
N SER A 190 9.43 14.94 1.02
CA SER A 190 8.33 15.10 0.09
C SER A 190 8.50 14.03 -0.98
N TYR A 191 7.51 13.15 -1.10
CA TYR A 191 7.47 12.18 -2.21
C TYR A 191 7.13 12.84 -3.55
N ILE A 192 7.58 14.10 -3.75
CA ILE A 192 7.55 14.77 -5.05
C ILE A 192 8.95 14.61 -5.64
N PRO A 193 9.09 13.93 -6.79
CA PRO A 193 10.38 13.74 -7.43
C PRO A 193 11.05 15.05 -7.82
N VAL A 194 12.38 15.09 -7.72
CA VAL A 194 13.18 16.29 -8.06
C VAL A 194 12.81 16.83 -9.45
N LYS A 195 12.71 15.97 -10.46
CA LYS A 195 12.32 16.38 -11.82
C LYS A 195 10.94 17.03 -11.89
N VAL A 196 9.97 16.49 -11.15
CA VAL A 196 8.62 17.07 -11.07
C VAL A 196 8.67 18.41 -10.37
N ALA A 197 9.41 18.51 -9.26
CA ALA A 197 9.59 19.76 -8.52
C ALA A 197 10.27 20.83 -9.37
N GLU A 198 11.27 20.46 -10.18
CA GLU A 198 11.93 21.37 -11.15
C GLU A 198 10.95 21.86 -12.20
N ASN A 199 10.19 20.97 -12.83
CA ASN A 199 9.24 21.29 -13.89
C ASN A 199 8.17 22.32 -13.45
N HIS A 200 7.78 22.26 -12.18
CA HIS A 200 6.73 23.09 -11.60
C HIS A 200 7.26 24.22 -10.71
N GLY A 201 8.57 24.47 -10.70
CA GLY A 201 9.15 25.60 -9.94
C GLY A 201 9.04 25.44 -8.41
N LEU A 202 8.93 24.22 -7.92
CA LEU A 202 8.86 23.92 -6.48
C LEU A 202 10.25 23.73 -5.84
N LEU A 203 11.33 23.73 -6.64
CA LEU A 203 12.67 23.48 -6.14
C LEU A 203 13.35 24.79 -5.76
N ALA A 204 13.72 24.95 -4.51
CA ALA A 204 14.53 26.06 -4.02
C ALA A 204 15.93 25.59 -3.63
N LYS A 205 16.90 26.45 -3.81
CA LYS A 205 18.28 26.23 -3.41
C LYS A 205 18.54 27.00 -2.12
N GLN A 206 18.62 26.32 -0.98
CA GLN A 206 18.88 26.95 0.30
C GLN A 206 20.13 26.34 0.95
N GLY A 207 21.14 27.16 1.24
CA GLY A 207 22.37 26.70 1.87
C GLY A 207 23.18 25.64 1.09
N GLY A 208 23.04 25.57 -0.25
CA GLY A 208 23.69 24.56 -1.11
C GLY A 208 22.94 23.23 -1.22
N ARG A 209 21.77 23.12 -0.58
CA ARG A 209 20.87 21.95 -0.66
C ARG A 209 19.61 22.31 -1.47
N PHE A 210 19.00 21.31 -2.12
CA PHE A 210 17.70 21.46 -2.75
C PHE A 210 16.62 21.14 -1.71
N GLU A 211 15.66 22.07 -1.59
CA GLU A 211 14.46 21.88 -0.77
C GLU A 211 13.22 22.05 -1.66
N ILE A 212 12.21 21.21 -1.43
CA ILE A 212 10.94 21.34 -2.14
C ILE A 212 10.04 22.28 -1.33
N GLN A 213 9.71 23.42 -1.94
CA GLN A 213 8.80 24.40 -1.35
C GLN A 213 7.36 24.03 -1.67
N LEU A 214 6.58 23.73 -0.63
CA LEU A 214 5.17 23.39 -0.74
C LEU A 214 4.25 24.62 -0.63
N ASP A 215 4.82 25.83 -0.53
CA ASP A 215 4.08 27.07 -0.31
C ASP A 215 3.34 27.58 -1.54
N SER A 216 3.86 27.27 -2.74
CA SER A 216 3.19 27.59 -4.00
C SER A 216 2.09 26.57 -4.27
N ARG A 217 0.86 26.88 -3.87
CA ARG A 217 -0.28 25.98 -3.95
C ARG A 217 -0.63 25.59 -5.38
N GLU A 218 -0.52 26.52 -6.33
CA GLU A 218 -0.79 26.29 -7.74
C GLU A 218 0.25 25.31 -8.33
N SER A 219 1.53 25.62 -8.19
CA SER A 219 2.63 24.77 -8.65
C SER A 219 2.56 23.36 -8.03
N LEU A 220 2.16 23.27 -6.75
CA LEU A 220 1.99 21.99 -6.09
C LEU A 220 0.81 21.19 -6.69
N CYS A 221 -0.32 21.83 -6.97
CA CYS A 221 -1.46 21.19 -7.64
C CYS A 221 -1.06 20.64 -9.01
N ASP A 222 -0.25 21.37 -9.79
CA ASP A 222 0.24 20.94 -11.09
C ASP A 222 1.20 19.73 -10.96
N ALA A 223 2.11 19.74 -9.99
CA ALA A 223 2.98 18.61 -9.68
C ALA A 223 2.18 17.36 -9.27
N VAL A 224 1.19 17.54 -8.42
CA VAL A 224 0.27 16.46 -8.00
C VAL A 224 -0.54 15.94 -9.19
N PHE A 225 -0.98 16.82 -10.09
CA PHE A 225 -1.68 16.44 -11.33
C PHE A 225 -0.80 15.60 -12.25
N GLU A 226 0.48 15.97 -12.45
CA GLU A 226 1.43 15.19 -13.26
C GLU A 226 1.57 13.76 -12.69
N MET A 227 1.83 13.62 -11.41
CA MET A 227 1.96 12.31 -10.75
C MET A 227 0.66 11.51 -10.77
N ALA A 228 -0.49 12.15 -10.52
CA ALA A 228 -1.80 11.51 -10.57
C ALA A 228 -2.17 11.06 -11.99
N SER A 229 -1.66 11.75 -13.02
CA SER A 229 -1.83 11.37 -14.43
C SER A 229 -1.11 10.06 -14.76
N VAL A 230 0.10 9.85 -14.20
CA VAL A 230 0.82 8.57 -14.31
C VAL A 230 0.04 7.46 -13.61
N ALA A 231 -0.46 7.70 -12.40
CA ALA A 231 -1.30 6.74 -11.69
C ALA A 231 -2.57 6.40 -12.48
N ASN A 232 -3.21 7.38 -13.12
CA ASN A 232 -4.36 7.16 -14.00
C ASN A 232 -4.01 6.29 -15.21
N ALA A 233 -2.85 6.51 -15.83
CA ALA A 233 -2.39 5.68 -16.95
C ALA A 233 -2.22 4.22 -16.53
N HIS A 234 -1.70 3.95 -15.33
CA HIS A 234 -1.63 2.60 -14.79
C HIS A 234 -3.02 2.00 -14.56
N LEU A 235 -4.00 2.75 -14.02
CA LEU A 235 -5.37 2.26 -13.86
C LEU A 235 -6.02 1.91 -15.21
N GLN A 236 -5.75 2.69 -16.26
CA GLN A 236 -6.27 2.38 -17.59
C GLN A 236 -5.63 1.08 -18.14
N LYS A 237 -4.30 0.95 -18.07
CA LYS A 237 -3.59 -0.28 -18.47
C LYS A 237 -4.12 -1.52 -17.74
N ALA A 238 -4.40 -1.41 -16.43
CA ALA A 238 -5.02 -2.50 -15.68
C ALA A 238 -6.42 -2.86 -16.24
N ARG A 239 -7.24 -1.86 -16.57
CA ARG A 239 -8.59 -2.07 -17.13
C ARG A 239 -8.60 -2.68 -18.52
N ASP A 240 -7.61 -2.37 -19.33
CA ASP A 240 -7.47 -2.96 -20.67
C ASP A 240 -7.26 -4.49 -20.59
N LEU A 241 -6.75 -4.98 -19.44
CA LEU A 241 -6.54 -6.40 -19.19
C LEU A 241 -7.78 -7.14 -18.65
N VAL A 242 -8.85 -6.43 -18.23
CA VAL A 242 -10.03 -7.03 -17.58
C VAL A 242 -10.62 -8.21 -18.36
N GLY A 243 -10.68 -8.09 -19.68
CA GLY A 243 -11.25 -9.15 -20.55
C GLY A 243 -10.42 -10.43 -20.63
N THR A 244 -9.15 -10.38 -20.24
CA THR A 244 -8.19 -11.49 -20.34
C THR A 244 -7.76 -12.06 -18.97
N VAL A 245 -8.11 -11.34 -17.89
CA VAL A 245 -7.84 -11.77 -16.51
C VAL A 245 -8.78 -12.92 -16.12
N PRO A 246 -8.28 -13.99 -15.46
CA PRO A 246 -9.13 -15.04 -14.91
C PRO A 246 -10.17 -14.49 -13.92
N LYS A 247 -11.40 -14.99 -13.99
CA LYS A 247 -12.52 -14.52 -13.14
C LYS A 247 -12.22 -14.64 -11.65
N GLU A 248 -11.46 -15.65 -11.26
CA GLU A 248 -11.04 -15.91 -9.88
C GLU A 248 -10.11 -14.83 -9.33
N ALA A 249 -9.40 -14.11 -10.21
CA ALA A 249 -8.51 -13.01 -9.83
C ALA A 249 -9.27 -11.69 -9.61
N LEU A 250 -10.46 -11.51 -10.21
CA LEU A 250 -11.20 -10.26 -10.16
C LEU A 250 -11.45 -9.74 -8.73
N PRO A 251 -11.83 -10.56 -7.73
CA PRO A 251 -12.01 -10.08 -6.36
C PRO A 251 -10.73 -9.51 -5.74
N VAL A 252 -9.55 -10.06 -6.09
CA VAL A 252 -8.26 -9.57 -5.61
C VAL A 252 -7.93 -8.20 -6.24
N LEU A 253 -8.26 -8.04 -7.52
CA LEU A 253 -8.00 -6.83 -8.30
C LEU A 253 -8.97 -5.68 -8.00
N LEU A 254 -10.03 -5.90 -7.19
CA LEU A 254 -10.90 -4.83 -6.67
C LEU A 254 -10.13 -3.76 -5.88
N GLN A 255 -8.87 -3.99 -5.55
CA GLN A 255 -7.96 -2.96 -5.01
C GLN A 255 -7.72 -1.78 -5.97
N ALA A 256 -8.12 -1.87 -7.24
CA ALA A 256 -8.20 -0.74 -8.15
C ALA A 256 -9.29 0.27 -7.76
N VAL A 257 -10.36 -0.17 -7.08
CA VAL A 257 -11.48 0.71 -6.69
C VAL A 257 -11.05 1.80 -5.71
N PRO A 258 -10.34 1.52 -4.60
CA PRO A 258 -9.76 2.57 -3.75
C PRO A 258 -8.89 3.56 -4.51
N ALA A 259 -8.02 3.08 -5.39
CA ALA A 259 -7.15 3.94 -6.19
C ALA A 259 -7.97 4.89 -7.08
N GLN A 260 -9.00 4.38 -7.76
CA GLN A 260 -9.89 5.20 -8.58
C GLN A 260 -10.68 6.22 -7.73
N VAL A 261 -11.19 5.80 -6.57
CA VAL A 261 -11.94 6.70 -5.67
C VAL A 261 -11.05 7.85 -5.21
N LEU A 262 -9.79 7.56 -4.85
CA LEU A 262 -8.85 8.59 -4.42
C LEU A 262 -8.49 9.54 -5.58
N LEU A 263 -8.27 9.02 -6.78
CA LEU A 263 -8.03 9.83 -7.98
C LEU A 263 -9.23 10.74 -8.29
N ASP A 264 -10.45 10.22 -8.22
CA ASP A 264 -11.67 11.01 -8.44
C ASP A 264 -11.84 12.09 -7.35
N SER A 265 -11.42 11.79 -6.11
CA SER A 265 -11.45 12.76 -5.00
C SER A 265 -10.40 13.86 -5.21
N LEU A 266 -9.20 13.54 -5.67
CA LEU A 266 -8.16 14.51 -6.04
C LEU A 266 -8.64 15.43 -7.17
N ARG A 267 -9.28 14.89 -8.21
CA ARG A 267 -9.87 15.69 -9.30
C ARG A 267 -10.90 16.70 -8.78
N LYS A 268 -11.77 16.30 -7.84
CA LYS A 268 -12.80 17.17 -7.25
C LYS A 268 -12.24 18.34 -6.44
N VAL A 269 -11.04 18.21 -5.94
CA VAL A 269 -10.35 19.26 -5.19
C VAL A 269 -9.25 19.93 -6.03
N HIS A 270 -9.28 19.76 -7.36
CA HIS A 270 -8.28 20.32 -8.27
C HIS A 270 -6.84 19.94 -7.89
N PHE A 271 -6.65 18.68 -7.47
CA PHE A 271 -5.36 18.11 -7.06
C PHE A 271 -4.70 18.78 -5.86
N ASP A 272 -5.45 19.56 -5.09
CA ASP A 272 -4.99 20.15 -3.84
C ASP A 272 -5.00 19.09 -2.72
N VAL A 273 -3.84 18.53 -2.44
CA VAL A 273 -3.67 17.47 -1.42
C VAL A 273 -3.91 17.97 0.01
N PHE A 274 -3.84 19.29 0.25
CA PHE A 274 -4.12 19.91 1.54
C PHE A 274 -5.61 20.22 1.76
N ASP A 275 -6.47 19.97 0.77
CA ASP A 275 -7.90 20.19 0.92
C ASP A 275 -8.50 19.25 1.98
N PRO A 276 -9.15 19.77 3.03
CA PRO A 276 -9.68 18.96 4.11
C PRO A 276 -10.77 17.95 3.67
N ARG A 277 -11.36 18.12 2.48
CA ARG A 277 -12.32 17.16 1.92
C ARG A 277 -11.70 15.80 1.67
N LEU A 278 -10.39 15.71 1.35
CA LEU A 278 -9.67 14.45 1.14
C LEU A 278 -9.52 13.63 2.43
N GLN A 279 -9.60 14.26 3.59
CA GLN A 279 -9.50 13.60 4.90
C GLN A 279 -10.84 13.10 5.42
N ARG A 280 -11.96 13.48 4.78
CA ARG A 280 -13.30 13.09 5.22
C ARG A 280 -13.66 11.70 4.72
N GLY A 281 -14.32 10.92 5.58
CA GLY A 281 -14.84 9.59 5.20
C GLY A 281 -13.77 8.60 4.78
N VAL A 282 -13.99 7.92 3.65
CA VAL A 282 -13.06 6.94 3.06
C VAL A 282 -12.52 7.51 1.75
N LEU A 283 -11.26 7.92 1.75
CA LEU A 283 -10.61 8.50 0.56
C LEU A 283 -11.37 9.71 -0.03
N GLY A 284 -11.93 10.57 0.83
CA GLY A 284 -12.66 11.77 0.43
C GLY A 284 -14.13 11.56 0.08
N VAL A 285 -14.70 10.38 0.32
CA VAL A 285 -16.11 10.09 0.04
C VAL A 285 -16.82 9.46 1.26
N PRO A 286 -18.16 9.57 1.37
CA PRO A 286 -18.91 8.91 2.43
C PRO A 286 -18.69 7.39 2.44
N PRO A 287 -18.53 6.75 3.62
CA PRO A 287 -18.27 5.31 3.71
C PRO A 287 -19.31 4.43 3.00
N LEU A 288 -20.58 4.78 3.09
CA LEU A 288 -21.65 4.05 2.42
C LEU A 288 -21.51 4.12 0.89
N TRP A 289 -21.19 5.30 0.35
CA TRP A 289 -20.97 5.47 -1.08
C TRP A 289 -19.78 4.63 -1.56
N PHE A 290 -18.68 4.60 -0.80
CA PHE A 290 -17.53 3.75 -1.11
C PHE A 290 -17.91 2.27 -1.15
N GLN A 291 -18.69 1.79 -0.17
CA GLN A 291 -19.17 0.41 -0.11
C GLN A 291 -20.07 0.07 -1.30
N LEU A 292 -21.01 0.96 -1.65
CA LEU A 292 -21.88 0.77 -2.81
C LEU A 292 -21.08 0.67 -4.12
N ARG A 293 -20.08 1.55 -4.31
CA ARG A 293 -19.20 1.52 -5.48
C ARG A 293 -18.39 0.22 -5.54
N LEU A 294 -17.85 -0.22 -4.43
CA LEU A 294 -17.10 -1.47 -4.33
C LEU A 294 -18.00 -2.67 -4.66
N LYS A 295 -19.20 -2.75 -4.08
CA LYS A 295 -20.19 -3.79 -4.37
C LYS A 295 -20.61 -3.80 -5.84
N TRP A 296 -20.82 -2.63 -6.42
CA TRP A 296 -21.16 -2.49 -7.83
C TRP A 296 -20.05 -3.01 -8.74
N SER A 297 -18.79 -2.65 -8.46
CA SER A 297 -17.63 -3.16 -9.20
C SER A 297 -17.49 -4.68 -9.05
N SER A 298 -17.63 -5.20 -7.84
CA SER A 298 -17.62 -6.65 -7.55
C SER A 298 -18.69 -7.39 -8.34
N TRP A 299 -19.93 -6.89 -8.32
CA TRP A 299 -21.07 -7.50 -9.05
C TRP A 299 -20.87 -7.46 -10.58
N ARG A 300 -20.33 -6.39 -11.11
CA ARG A 300 -20.05 -6.27 -12.56
C ARG A 300 -18.82 -7.05 -13.02
N GLY A 301 -18.02 -7.59 -12.12
CA GLY A 301 -16.74 -8.22 -12.46
C GLY A 301 -15.76 -7.25 -13.13
N LYS A 302 -15.76 -5.97 -12.72
CA LYS A 302 -14.89 -4.90 -13.26
C LYS A 302 -14.27 -4.13 -12.11
N TYR A 303 -13.03 -3.69 -12.29
CA TYR A 303 -12.25 -2.92 -11.31
C TYR A 303 -11.74 -1.61 -11.88
#